data_5a3efd62a0de42cd34041bead7e93362
#
_entry.id   5a3efd62a0de42cd34041bead7e93362
#
_cell.length_a   1.000
_cell.length_b   1.000
_cell.length_c   1.000
_cell.angle_alpha   90.00
_cell.angle_beta   90.00
_cell.angle_gamma   90.00
#
_symmetry.space_group_name_H-M   'P 1'
#
loop_
_entity.id
_entity.type
_entity.pdbx_description
1 polymer ?
#
loop_
_entity_poly.entity_id
_entity_poly.type
_entity_poly.pdbx_seq_one_letter_code
_entity_poly.pdbx_strand_id
1 'polypeptide(L)'
;GGRCAFIDAENSFDPLQAKRLGVDLDSLLIVRPRSGEMTFDVLHEFVQSNLFSVVVVDSVSAITPTKLLESEMGDNMIGLHARLVQQGVTKLNTLLMDSETLVIFINQLRSSVQVAQWGGDTNLTTGGKALVFYSSQRLEVKKSTTLKDSDNKPIGYLMKVNVKKNKVGIPLLVGEINYYFERGFSMEDEVLDMGMKYGI
;
A
#
# COMPACT_ATOMS: atom_id res chain seq x y z
N GLY A 1 -0.02 -3.09 -22.09
CA GLY A 1 -0.38 -3.01 -20.70
C GLY A 1 -1.05 -4.26 -20.21
N GLY A 2 -0.73 -4.69 -19.00
CA GLY A 2 -1.35 -5.86 -18.37
C GLY A 2 -2.65 -5.51 -17.65
N ARG A 3 -3.48 -6.52 -17.34
CA ARG A 3 -4.67 -6.34 -16.51
C ARG A 3 -4.30 -6.03 -15.07
N CYS A 4 -5.12 -5.21 -14.39
CA CYS A 4 -4.94 -4.87 -12.99
C CYS A 4 -6.16 -5.28 -12.17
N ALA A 5 -5.93 -5.63 -10.91
CA ALA A 5 -6.99 -5.85 -9.95
C ALA A 5 -6.78 -5.02 -8.68
N PHE A 6 -7.87 -4.59 -8.06
CA PHE A 6 -7.90 -3.82 -6.82
C PHE A 6 -8.80 -4.52 -5.80
N ILE A 7 -8.20 -4.99 -4.72
CA ILE A 7 -8.91 -5.61 -3.60
C ILE A 7 -9.18 -4.53 -2.55
N ASP A 8 -10.40 -3.99 -2.55
CA ASP A 8 -10.86 -2.88 -1.72
C ASP A 8 -11.41 -3.41 -0.39
N ALA A 9 -10.53 -3.71 0.55
CA ALA A 9 -10.90 -4.19 1.88
C ALA A 9 -11.43 -3.07 2.81
N GLU A 10 -11.12 -1.81 2.51
CA GLU A 10 -11.61 -0.64 3.26
C GLU A 10 -12.97 -0.13 2.74
N ASN A 11 -13.44 -0.60 1.58
CA ASN A 11 -14.61 -0.05 0.88
C ASN A 11 -14.48 1.45 0.62
N SER A 12 -13.29 1.92 0.28
CA SER A 12 -12.93 3.33 0.14
C SER A 12 -12.56 3.75 -1.29
N PHE A 13 -12.58 2.82 -2.25
CA PHE A 13 -12.24 3.11 -3.63
C PHE A 13 -13.18 4.15 -4.25
N ASP A 14 -12.61 5.28 -4.67
CA ASP A 14 -13.32 6.36 -5.37
C ASP A 14 -13.08 6.27 -6.90
N PRO A 15 -14.11 5.85 -7.68
CA PRO A 15 -13.99 5.74 -9.13
C PRO A 15 -13.73 7.09 -9.81
N LEU A 16 -14.27 8.19 -9.28
CA LEU A 16 -14.10 9.50 -9.88
C LEU A 16 -12.65 9.98 -9.73
N GLN A 17 -12.08 9.79 -8.54
CA GLN A 17 -10.68 10.10 -8.30
C GLN A 17 -9.75 9.22 -9.14
N ALA A 18 -10.03 7.90 -9.19
CA ALA A 18 -9.25 6.97 -9.99
C ALA A 18 -9.23 7.37 -11.48
N LYS A 19 -10.39 7.75 -12.04
CA LYS A 19 -10.51 8.23 -13.41
C LYS A 19 -9.73 9.52 -13.65
N ARG A 20 -9.76 10.47 -12.70
CA ARG A 20 -8.97 11.71 -12.77
C ARG A 20 -7.46 11.44 -12.81
N LEU A 21 -7.01 10.40 -12.10
CA LEU A 21 -5.62 9.95 -12.09
C LEU A 21 -5.23 9.08 -13.30
N GLY A 22 -6.15 8.90 -14.26
CA GLY A 22 -5.88 8.19 -15.51
C GLY A 22 -6.10 6.67 -15.44
N VAL A 23 -6.76 6.17 -14.39
CA VAL A 23 -7.10 4.74 -14.29
C VAL A 23 -8.22 4.41 -15.29
N ASP A 24 -7.99 3.40 -16.12
CA ASP A 24 -9.01 2.80 -16.97
C ASP A 24 -9.91 1.89 -16.14
N LEU A 25 -11.10 2.40 -15.80
CA LEU A 25 -12.05 1.68 -14.95
C LEU A 25 -12.74 0.50 -15.66
N ASP A 26 -12.78 0.50 -16.99
CA ASP A 26 -13.41 -0.59 -17.75
C ASP A 26 -12.53 -1.84 -17.77
N SER A 27 -11.22 -1.67 -17.61
CA SER A 27 -10.24 -2.76 -17.53
C SER A 27 -9.78 -3.10 -16.12
N LEU A 28 -10.15 -2.32 -15.10
CA LEU A 28 -9.80 -2.56 -13.70
C LEU A 28 -10.82 -3.49 -13.02
N LEU A 29 -10.37 -4.65 -12.53
CA LEU A 29 -11.21 -5.51 -11.70
C LEU A 29 -11.17 -5.03 -10.24
N ILE A 30 -12.34 -4.68 -9.67
CA ILE A 30 -12.46 -4.28 -8.27
C ILE A 30 -13.22 -5.36 -7.51
N VAL A 31 -12.66 -5.85 -6.41
CA VAL A 31 -13.28 -6.83 -5.53
C VAL A 31 -13.33 -6.29 -4.11
N ARG A 32 -14.49 -6.45 -3.44
CA ARG A 32 -14.71 -6.07 -2.05
C ARG A 32 -14.96 -7.32 -1.20
N PRO A 33 -13.91 -7.88 -0.59
CA PRO A 33 -14.02 -9.08 0.23
C PRO A 33 -14.73 -8.76 1.56
N ARG A 34 -15.48 -9.75 2.06
CA ARG A 34 -16.22 -9.60 3.32
C ARG A 34 -15.44 -10.03 4.55
N SER A 35 -14.34 -10.77 4.36
CA SER A 35 -13.46 -11.23 5.44
C SER A 35 -12.02 -11.26 5.00
N GLY A 36 -11.12 -11.40 5.97
CA GLY A 36 -9.70 -11.48 5.70
C GLY A 36 -9.30 -12.76 5.00
N GLU A 37 -9.96 -13.88 5.32
CA GLU A 37 -9.78 -15.15 4.61
C GLU A 37 -10.13 -14.98 3.14
N MET A 38 -11.31 -14.39 2.84
CA MET A 38 -11.74 -14.13 1.46
C MET A 38 -10.77 -13.19 0.74
N THR A 39 -10.20 -12.20 1.43
CA THR A 39 -9.16 -11.31 0.85
C THR A 39 -7.98 -12.10 0.32
N PHE A 40 -7.45 -13.02 1.14
CA PHE A 40 -6.31 -13.85 0.73
C PHE A 40 -6.68 -14.90 -0.30
N ASP A 41 -7.87 -15.51 -0.22
CA ASP A 41 -8.32 -16.49 -1.22
C ASP A 41 -8.40 -15.85 -2.60
N VAL A 42 -9.06 -14.69 -2.72
CA VAL A 42 -9.14 -13.93 -3.99
C VAL A 42 -7.75 -13.53 -4.49
N LEU A 43 -6.89 -13.03 -3.59
CA LEU A 43 -5.52 -12.65 -3.95
C LEU A 43 -4.72 -13.85 -4.48
N HIS A 44 -4.82 -15.02 -3.83
CA HIS A 44 -4.13 -16.22 -4.26
C HIS A 44 -4.63 -16.70 -5.64
N GLU A 45 -5.94 -16.68 -5.88
CA GLU A 45 -6.52 -17.02 -7.19
C GLU A 45 -6.03 -16.07 -8.28
N PHE A 46 -5.98 -14.77 -8.01
CA PHE A 46 -5.48 -13.78 -8.98
C PHE A 46 -4.03 -14.02 -9.36
N VAL A 47 -3.16 -14.28 -8.37
CA VAL A 47 -1.75 -14.58 -8.61
C VAL A 47 -1.58 -15.91 -9.35
N GLN A 48 -2.31 -16.96 -8.94
CA GLN A 48 -2.23 -18.28 -9.55
C GLN A 48 -2.74 -18.30 -10.99
N SER A 49 -3.71 -17.44 -11.31
CA SER A 49 -4.28 -17.35 -12.67
C SER A 49 -3.29 -16.78 -13.70
N ASN A 50 -2.26 -16.05 -13.28
CA ASN A 50 -1.34 -15.29 -14.13
C ASN A 50 -2.03 -14.33 -15.12
N LEU A 51 -3.30 -13.94 -14.84
CA LEU A 51 -4.05 -13.01 -15.70
C LEU A 51 -3.78 -11.55 -15.38
N PHE A 52 -3.26 -11.26 -14.20
CA PHE A 52 -3.03 -9.90 -13.71
C PHE A 52 -1.56 -9.57 -13.63
N SER A 53 -1.16 -8.43 -14.19
CA SER A 53 0.20 -7.89 -14.03
C SER A 53 0.39 -7.20 -12.69
N VAL A 54 -0.68 -6.59 -12.15
CA VAL A 54 -0.66 -5.89 -10.86
C VAL A 54 -1.92 -6.21 -10.07
N VAL A 55 -1.76 -6.55 -8.80
CA VAL A 55 -2.85 -6.68 -7.83
C VAL A 55 -2.55 -5.77 -6.63
N VAL A 56 -3.47 -4.87 -6.31
CA VAL A 56 -3.38 -3.97 -5.14
C VAL A 56 -4.33 -4.45 -4.06
N VAL A 57 -3.87 -4.47 -2.81
CA VAL A 57 -4.68 -4.76 -1.60
C VAL A 57 -4.73 -3.51 -0.73
N ASP A 58 -5.88 -2.90 -0.61
CA ASP A 58 -6.12 -1.68 0.17
C ASP A 58 -7.17 -1.92 1.25
N SER A 59 -6.78 -1.98 2.50
CA SER A 59 -5.45 -2.02 3.09
C SER A 59 -5.31 -3.23 4.01
N VAL A 60 -4.08 -3.56 4.37
CA VAL A 60 -3.79 -4.65 5.35
C VAL A 60 -4.50 -4.44 6.67
N SER A 61 -4.65 -3.19 7.11
CA SER A 61 -5.32 -2.83 8.37
C SER A 61 -6.83 -3.16 8.38
N ALA A 62 -7.46 -3.25 7.22
CA ALA A 62 -8.88 -3.57 7.08
C ALA A 62 -9.17 -5.07 6.93
N ILE A 63 -8.13 -5.90 6.73
CA ILE A 63 -8.27 -7.35 6.61
C ILE A 63 -8.74 -7.93 7.95
N THR A 64 -10.04 -8.20 8.09
CA THR A 64 -10.63 -8.67 9.36
C THR A 64 -10.88 -10.18 9.32
N PRO A 65 -10.29 -10.98 10.25
CA PRO A 65 -10.55 -12.41 10.34
C PRO A 65 -12.03 -12.73 10.56
N THR A 66 -12.55 -13.77 9.91
CA THR A 66 -13.95 -14.21 10.07
C THR A 66 -14.32 -14.45 11.53
N LYS A 67 -13.45 -15.08 12.31
CA LYS A 67 -13.66 -15.31 13.75
C LYS A 67 -13.85 -14.01 14.53
N LEU A 68 -13.21 -12.93 14.14
CA LEU A 68 -13.38 -11.63 14.78
C LEU A 68 -14.72 -10.99 14.40
N LEU A 69 -15.21 -11.24 13.18
CA LEU A 69 -16.52 -10.76 12.73
C LEU A 69 -17.69 -11.48 13.42
N GLU A 70 -17.49 -12.75 13.80
CA GLU A 70 -18.49 -13.61 14.45
C GLU A 70 -18.43 -13.55 15.99
N SER A 71 -17.37 -12.96 16.57
CA SER A 71 -17.20 -12.86 18.01
C SER A 71 -18.08 -11.77 18.65
N GLU A 72 -18.35 -11.91 19.94
CA GLU A 72 -19.03 -10.87 20.70
C GLU A 72 -18.09 -9.71 21.04
N MET A 73 -18.69 -8.53 21.24
CA MET A 73 -17.93 -7.34 21.66
C MET A 73 -17.31 -7.56 23.05
N GLY A 74 -15.98 -7.53 23.10
CA GLY A 74 -15.22 -7.76 24.32
C GLY A 74 -14.42 -9.05 24.37
N ASP A 75 -14.61 -9.96 23.42
CA ASP A 75 -13.79 -11.18 23.31
C ASP A 75 -12.32 -10.85 23.05
N ASN A 76 -11.45 -11.51 23.80
CA ASN A 76 -10.01 -11.30 23.66
C ASN A 76 -9.43 -12.11 22.51
N MET A 77 -9.37 -11.50 21.32
CA MET A 77 -8.92 -12.11 20.06
C MET A 77 -7.52 -11.63 19.64
N ILE A 78 -6.63 -11.46 20.62
CA ILE A 78 -5.27 -10.96 20.40
C ILE A 78 -4.53 -11.82 19.36
N GLY A 79 -3.94 -11.16 18.37
CA GLY A 79 -3.05 -11.77 17.39
C GLY A 79 -3.73 -12.52 16.24
N LEU A 80 -5.07 -12.65 16.18
CA LEU A 80 -5.75 -13.31 15.05
C LEU A 80 -5.42 -12.64 13.72
N HIS A 81 -5.50 -11.31 13.66
CA HIS A 81 -5.16 -10.54 12.47
C HIS A 81 -3.73 -10.81 11.99
N ALA A 82 -2.75 -10.71 12.90
CA ALA A 82 -1.34 -10.96 12.55
C ALA A 82 -1.09 -12.41 12.08
N ARG A 83 -1.79 -13.39 12.68
CA ARG A 83 -1.71 -14.79 12.30
C ARG A 83 -2.30 -15.03 10.90
N LEU A 84 -3.47 -14.44 10.61
CA LEU A 84 -4.11 -14.52 9.28
C LEU A 84 -3.21 -13.92 8.20
N VAL A 85 -2.70 -12.70 8.42
CA VAL A 85 -1.79 -12.04 7.49
C VAL A 85 -0.52 -12.86 7.28
N GLN A 86 0.05 -13.43 8.35
CA GLN A 86 1.22 -14.29 8.24
C GLN A 86 0.94 -15.52 7.37
N GLN A 87 -0.16 -16.23 7.60
CA GLN A 87 -0.53 -17.42 6.81
C GLN A 87 -0.77 -17.05 5.34
N GLY A 88 -1.56 -16.00 5.08
CA GLY A 88 -1.86 -15.55 3.73
C GLY A 88 -0.62 -15.12 2.95
N VAL A 89 0.26 -14.33 3.57
CA VAL A 89 1.50 -13.86 2.93
C VAL A 89 2.51 -15.01 2.73
N THR A 90 2.58 -15.97 3.63
CA THR A 90 3.44 -17.16 3.46
C THR A 90 3.02 -17.98 2.25
N LYS A 91 1.71 -18.26 2.11
CA LYS A 91 1.16 -18.96 0.94
C LYS A 91 1.36 -18.15 -0.35
N LEU A 92 1.10 -16.85 -0.30
CA LEU A 92 1.31 -15.95 -1.43
C LEU A 92 2.76 -15.98 -1.92
N ASN A 93 3.74 -15.95 -1.01
CA ASN A 93 5.15 -15.99 -1.38
C ASN A 93 5.52 -17.25 -2.18
N THR A 94 4.88 -18.38 -1.89
CA THR A 94 5.08 -19.61 -2.69
C THR A 94 4.47 -19.48 -4.09
N LEU A 95 3.27 -18.91 -4.20
CA LEU A 95 2.61 -18.71 -5.49
C LEU A 95 3.35 -17.71 -6.40
N LEU A 96 3.96 -16.69 -5.81
CA LEU A 96 4.74 -15.69 -6.54
C LEU A 96 6.05 -16.23 -7.14
N MET A 97 6.50 -17.41 -6.76
CA MET A 97 7.68 -18.03 -7.38
C MET A 97 7.44 -18.42 -8.85
N ASP A 98 6.19 -18.71 -9.20
CA ASP A 98 5.77 -19.15 -10.52
C ASP A 98 4.87 -18.11 -11.22
N SER A 99 4.87 -16.86 -10.77
CA SER A 99 4.01 -15.78 -11.27
C SER A 99 4.78 -14.49 -11.54
N GLU A 100 4.43 -13.80 -12.60
CA GLU A 100 4.94 -12.46 -12.93
C GLU A 100 4.07 -11.32 -12.36
N THR A 101 3.10 -11.64 -11.50
CA THR A 101 2.21 -10.66 -10.90
C THR A 101 2.92 -9.83 -9.83
N LEU A 102 2.89 -8.52 -9.97
CA LEU A 102 3.27 -7.61 -8.89
C LEU A 102 2.13 -7.47 -7.89
N VAL A 103 2.36 -7.78 -6.62
CA VAL A 103 1.41 -7.56 -5.55
C VAL A 103 1.84 -6.38 -4.70
N ILE A 104 0.93 -5.40 -4.54
CA ILE A 104 1.14 -4.19 -3.75
C ILE A 104 0.19 -4.22 -2.53
N PHE A 105 0.76 -4.24 -1.33
CA PHE A 105 0.01 -4.08 -0.09
C PHE A 105 0.10 -2.64 0.40
N ILE A 106 -1.05 -1.98 0.53
CA ILE A 106 -1.16 -0.70 1.22
C ILE A 106 -1.31 -0.99 2.72
N ASN A 107 -0.54 -0.29 3.55
CA ASN A 107 -0.59 -0.47 4.99
C ASN A 107 -0.51 0.88 5.72
N GLN A 108 -1.12 0.93 6.89
CA GLN A 108 -1.11 2.11 7.74
C GLN A 108 0.01 2.03 8.78
N LEU A 109 0.68 3.16 9.00
CA LEU A 109 1.64 3.32 10.09
C LEU A 109 0.89 3.70 11.37
N ARG A 110 1.14 2.97 12.44
CA ARG A 110 0.65 3.32 13.78
C ARG A 110 1.84 3.71 14.64
N SER A 111 1.77 4.88 15.29
CA SER A 111 2.75 5.27 16.28
C SER A 111 2.52 4.49 17.58
N SER A 112 3.54 3.83 18.10
CA SER A 112 3.49 3.20 19.43
C SER A 112 4.27 4.04 20.41
N VAL A 113 3.58 4.64 21.37
CA VAL A 113 4.19 5.45 22.45
C VAL A 113 5.11 4.60 23.33
N GLN A 114 4.79 3.31 23.51
CA GLN A 114 5.59 2.40 24.36
C GLN A 114 6.95 2.04 23.76
N VAL A 115 7.06 1.96 22.41
CA VAL A 115 8.32 1.64 21.74
C VAL A 115 9.28 2.82 21.73
N ALA A 116 8.76 4.06 21.77
CA ALA A 116 9.58 5.28 21.82
C ALA A 116 10.46 5.35 23.07
N GLN A 117 10.01 4.80 24.19
CA GLN A 117 10.76 4.82 25.48
C GLN A 117 11.99 3.92 25.48
N TRP A 118 12.08 2.95 24.54
CA TRP A 118 13.19 1.97 24.46
C TRP A 118 14.06 2.13 23.22
N GLY A 119 13.94 3.25 22.49
CA GLY A 119 14.76 3.56 21.33
C GLY A 119 14.49 2.68 20.10
N GLY A 120 13.36 1.96 20.07
CA GLY A 120 12.96 1.13 18.93
C GLY A 120 12.23 1.93 17.84
N ASP A 121 12.04 1.32 16.66
CA ASP A 121 11.25 1.91 15.57
C ASP A 121 9.79 2.07 16.04
N THR A 122 9.36 3.32 16.20
CA THR A 122 8.02 3.69 16.67
C THR A 122 6.92 3.45 15.64
N ASN A 123 7.29 3.19 14.39
CA ASN A 123 6.37 2.98 13.27
C ASN A 123 6.04 1.49 13.12
N LEU A 124 5.08 1.02 13.91
CA LEU A 124 4.57 -0.34 13.76
C LEU A 124 3.57 -0.40 12.61
N THR A 125 3.75 -1.38 11.73
CA THR A 125 2.79 -1.70 10.69
C THR A 125 1.76 -2.72 11.19
N THR A 126 0.50 -2.56 10.78
CA THR A 126 -0.55 -3.54 11.04
C THR A 126 -0.25 -4.85 10.32
N GLY A 127 -0.69 -5.99 10.87
CA GLY A 127 -0.49 -7.31 10.24
C GLY A 127 0.77 -8.06 10.68
N GLY A 128 1.47 -7.59 11.71
CA GLY A 128 2.65 -8.26 12.26
C GLY A 128 3.89 -8.13 11.37
N LYS A 129 4.83 -9.07 11.54
CA LYS A 129 6.16 -9.02 10.88
C LYS A 129 6.21 -9.67 9.50
N ALA A 130 5.16 -10.38 9.06
CA ALA A 130 5.19 -11.16 7.83
C ALA A 130 5.52 -10.31 6.59
N LEU A 131 4.79 -9.22 6.37
CA LEU A 131 5.06 -8.31 5.26
C LEU A 131 6.46 -7.68 5.31
N VAL A 132 6.97 -7.42 6.53
CA VAL A 132 8.34 -6.92 6.70
C VAL A 132 9.37 -7.90 6.18
N PHE A 133 9.18 -9.21 6.42
CA PHE A 133 10.11 -10.25 6.00
C PHE A 133 9.98 -10.60 4.52
N TYR A 134 8.74 -10.85 4.05
CA TYR A 134 8.50 -11.38 2.70
C TYR A 134 8.59 -10.31 1.61
N SER A 135 8.21 -9.05 1.87
CA SER A 135 8.27 -8.01 0.84
C SER A 135 9.66 -7.86 0.23
N SER A 136 9.71 -7.67 -1.09
CA SER A 136 10.93 -7.32 -1.83
C SER A 136 11.28 -5.85 -1.66
N GLN A 137 10.28 -4.99 -1.64
CA GLN A 137 10.43 -3.55 -1.41
C GLN A 137 9.46 -3.07 -0.34
N ARG A 138 9.88 -2.08 0.45
CA ARG A 138 9.03 -1.35 1.40
C ARG A 138 9.28 0.12 1.25
N LEU A 139 8.22 0.82 0.91
CA LEU A 139 8.20 2.27 0.79
C LEU A 139 7.38 2.86 1.95
N GLU A 140 7.93 3.86 2.61
CA GLU A 140 7.22 4.66 3.59
C GLU A 140 6.93 6.02 2.96
N VAL A 141 5.64 6.35 2.83
CA VAL A 141 5.19 7.61 2.21
C VAL A 141 4.64 8.52 3.30
N LYS A 142 5.16 9.74 3.38
CA LYS A 142 4.75 10.75 4.37
C LYS A 142 4.48 12.08 3.69
N LYS A 143 3.48 12.79 4.19
CA LYS A 143 3.30 14.22 3.86
C LYS A 143 4.43 15.00 4.53
N SER A 144 5.12 15.84 3.77
CA SER A 144 6.16 16.75 4.27
C SER A 144 5.61 18.16 4.41
N THR A 145 5.38 18.83 3.29
CA THR A 145 4.95 20.23 3.27
C THR A 145 3.66 20.37 2.47
N THR A 146 2.78 21.28 2.87
CA THR A 146 1.58 21.62 2.09
C THR A 146 1.96 22.58 0.96
N LEU A 147 1.65 22.21 -0.28
CA LEU A 147 1.77 23.06 -1.45
C LEU A 147 0.58 24.01 -1.49
N LYS A 148 0.84 25.28 -1.79
CA LYS A 148 -0.18 26.34 -1.83
C LYS A 148 -0.07 27.12 -3.11
N ASP A 149 -1.20 27.67 -3.57
CA ASP A 149 -1.25 28.59 -4.69
C ASP A 149 -0.89 30.06 -4.29
N SER A 150 -0.99 30.99 -5.23
CA SER A 150 -0.76 32.43 -5.01
C SER A 150 -1.68 33.05 -3.97
N ASP A 151 -2.87 32.47 -3.78
CA ASP A 151 -3.89 32.91 -2.81
C ASP A 151 -3.75 32.22 -1.46
N ASN A 152 -2.63 31.49 -1.23
CA ASN A 152 -2.34 30.73 -0.02
C ASN A 152 -3.32 29.54 0.25
N LYS A 153 -4.05 29.08 -0.77
CA LYS A 153 -4.93 27.92 -0.70
C LYS A 153 -4.13 26.64 -0.88
N PRO A 154 -4.41 25.58 -0.10
CA PRO A 154 -3.74 24.30 -0.27
C PRO A 154 -4.15 23.63 -1.58
N ILE A 155 -3.17 23.30 -2.43
CA ILE A 155 -3.35 22.63 -3.72
C ILE A 155 -2.74 21.24 -3.78
N GLY A 156 -1.95 20.87 -2.77
CA GLY A 156 -1.27 19.57 -2.73
C GLY A 156 -0.34 19.39 -1.54
N TYR A 157 0.51 18.40 -1.66
CA TYR A 157 1.55 18.10 -0.69
C TYR A 157 2.87 17.78 -1.37
N LEU A 158 3.97 18.22 -0.77
CA LEU A 158 5.26 17.58 -0.98
C LEU A 158 5.27 16.25 -0.23
N MET A 159 5.38 15.16 -0.96
CA MET A 159 5.39 13.81 -0.41
C MET A 159 6.83 13.34 -0.28
N LYS A 160 7.19 12.82 0.89
CA LYS A 160 8.49 12.21 1.14
C LYS A 160 8.36 10.69 1.09
N VAL A 161 9.13 10.05 0.23
CA VAL A 161 9.16 8.61 0.04
C VAL A 161 10.49 8.06 0.56
N ASN A 162 10.44 7.21 1.59
CA ASN A 162 11.60 6.55 2.16
C ASN A 162 11.61 5.09 1.74
N VAL A 163 12.68 4.64 1.09
CA VAL A 163 12.88 3.24 0.72
C VAL A 163 13.40 2.47 1.93
N LYS A 164 12.50 1.92 2.76
CA LYS A 164 12.88 1.20 4.00
C LYS A 164 13.52 -0.16 3.74
N LYS A 165 13.18 -0.80 2.63
CA LYS A 165 13.73 -2.08 2.20
C LYS A 165 13.73 -2.13 0.68
N ASN A 166 14.81 -2.66 0.10
CA ASN A 166 14.90 -2.92 -1.32
C ASN A 166 15.81 -4.12 -1.57
N LYS A 167 15.25 -5.23 -2.05
CA LYS A 167 16.01 -6.43 -2.40
C LYS A 167 16.51 -6.42 -3.85
N VAL A 168 15.99 -5.50 -4.68
CA VAL A 168 16.30 -5.41 -6.12
C VAL A 168 17.12 -4.16 -6.47
N GLY A 169 17.54 -3.39 -5.48
CA GLY A 169 18.34 -2.18 -5.66
C GLY A 169 18.83 -1.60 -4.35
N ILE A 170 19.28 -0.35 -4.36
CA ILE A 170 19.83 0.33 -3.18
C ILE A 170 18.70 0.66 -2.18
N PRO A 171 18.79 0.18 -0.92
CA PRO A 171 17.85 0.57 0.14
C PRO A 171 18.20 1.93 0.73
N LEU A 172 17.34 2.43 1.62
CA LEU A 172 17.52 3.65 2.43
C LEU A 172 17.60 4.95 1.62
N LEU A 173 17.24 4.92 0.35
CA LEU A 173 17.07 6.12 -0.45
C LEU A 173 15.85 6.92 0.00
N VAL A 174 15.94 8.22 -0.17
CA VAL A 174 14.84 9.16 0.12
C VAL A 174 14.61 9.99 -1.12
N GLY A 175 13.35 10.03 -1.56
CA GLY A 175 12.88 10.90 -2.63
C GLY A 175 11.79 11.83 -2.12
N GLU A 176 11.63 12.95 -2.78
CA GLU A 176 10.52 13.89 -2.56
C GLU A 176 9.83 14.12 -3.90
N ILE A 177 8.48 14.16 -3.89
CA ILE A 177 7.67 14.29 -5.10
C ILE A 177 6.44 15.14 -4.80
N ASN A 178 6.09 16.03 -5.72
CA ASN A 178 4.89 16.85 -5.60
C ASN A 178 3.64 16.05 -5.96
N TYR A 179 2.66 16.07 -5.05
CA TYR A 179 1.34 15.50 -5.24
C TYR A 179 0.28 16.61 -5.21
N TYR A 180 -0.48 16.74 -6.27
CA TYR A 180 -1.57 17.71 -6.39
C TYR A 180 -2.94 17.05 -6.25
N PHE A 181 -3.88 17.70 -5.56
CA PHE A 181 -5.20 17.13 -5.27
C PHE A 181 -5.99 16.76 -6.52
N GLU A 182 -5.83 17.53 -7.60
CA GLU A 182 -6.61 17.35 -8.82
C GLU A 182 -5.95 16.41 -9.83
N ARG A 183 -4.62 16.43 -9.93
CA ARG A 183 -3.86 15.72 -10.97
C ARG A 183 -2.93 14.60 -10.46
N GLY A 184 -2.80 14.44 -9.15
CA GLY A 184 -1.92 13.43 -8.57
C GLY A 184 -0.44 13.85 -8.61
N PHE A 185 0.45 12.90 -8.85
CA PHE A 185 1.89 13.15 -8.96
C PHE A 185 2.23 13.87 -10.26
N SER A 186 3.10 14.87 -10.19
CA SER A 186 3.52 15.70 -11.35
C SER A 186 4.84 15.21 -11.91
N MET A 187 4.80 14.56 -13.07
CA MET A 187 6.02 14.21 -13.81
C MET A 187 6.73 15.45 -14.37
N GLU A 188 5.98 16.50 -14.71
CA GLU A 188 6.54 17.74 -15.23
C GLU A 188 7.43 18.43 -14.20
N ASP A 189 6.98 18.48 -12.95
CA ASP A 189 7.76 19.07 -11.85
C ASP A 189 9.04 18.26 -11.62
N GLU A 190 8.97 16.93 -11.67
CA GLU A 190 10.15 16.06 -11.52
C GLU A 190 11.18 16.29 -12.64
N VAL A 191 10.72 16.40 -13.89
CA VAL A 191 11.60 16.66 -15.03
C VAL A 191 12.28 18.02 -14.89
N LEU A 192 11.55 19.05 -14.46
CA LEU A 192 12.09 20.39 -14.22
C LEU A 192 13.12 20.38 -13.08
N ASP A 193 12.80 19.74 -11.96
CA ASP A 193 13.70 19.63 -10.81
C ASP A 193 14.98 18.89 -11.18
N MET A 194 14.86 17.79 -11.94
CA MET A 194 16.00 17.05 -12.46
C MET A 194 16.84 17.89 -13.44
N GLY A 195 16.17 18.60 -14.36
CA GLY A 195 16.85 19.50 -15.30
C GLY A 195 17.66 20.57 -14.58
N MET A 196 17.05 21.26 -13.62
CA MET A 196 17.75 22.26 -12.79
C MET A 196 18.91 21.67 -11.99
N LYS A 197 18.74 20.47 -11.42
CA LYS A 197 19.77 19.79 -10.62
C LYS A 197 21.00 19.40 -11.45
N TYR A 198 20.80 19.02 -12.71
CA TYR A 198 21.87 18.57 -13.61
C TYR A 198 22.32 19.63 -14.62
N GLY A 199 21.75 20.84 -14.58
CA GLY A 199 22.15 21.95 -15.43
C GLY A 199 21.75 21.80 -16.89
N ILE A 200 20.63 21.13 -17.15
CA ILE A 200 20.06 20.90 -18.47
C ILE A 200 18.96 21.95 -18.74
#